data_54d4c8667495be8e544fa17b5a3c9079
#
_entry.id   54d4c8667495be8e544fa17b5a3c9079
#
_cell.length_a   1.000
_cell.length_b   1.000
_cell.length_c   1.000
_cell.angle_alpha   90.00
_cell.angle_beta   90.00
_cell.angle_gamma   90.00
#
_symmetry.space_group_name_H-M   'P 1'
#
loop_
_entity.id
_entity.type
_entity.pdbx_description
1 polymer ?
#
loop_
_entity_poly.entity_id
_entity_poly.type
_entity_poly.pdbx_seq_one_letter_code
_entity_poly.pdbx_strand_id
1 'polypeptide(L)'
;MSRGEPGSWGPVVETGRSRRLLRRLAVLAGVGGLLTLAAVGTTTQLLVERAETNLTRVPVPELEQVAERSDARYFLLVGSDTREGLDEDDRRELTLGSFDGQRSDVVMYLAISEDREQVSLVSFPRDLLVEVDGRTQKLTDAYAGGPDQLIRVLRDNFQLPVNHFAAVSLGGFVDVVRTLGTVEICLEEPLRDRKSGADFEAGCHDMSATEVLSFVRSRQGDRADLERIDRQQTFLRAVLGDLTATRTLANPRQVYRLTEDVATGLTLDDRLATPQMLGLADELRSVVSAGMPMTAVPAHPRRIDGLDFMVPYGPGARALFDDLRSGQHLAERGTREERDETVVGVASVGAGAGIVDSTLRFAGFQTRVGARVGPTDELGAVTTVFVVPGEEERAGWVAATLGAPSLPLPDEVAVPDGVHVIVASGDDATT
;
A
#
# COMPACT_ATOMS: atom_id res chain seq x y z
N MET A 1 -89.59 11.98 -29.51
CA MET A 1 -88.58 12.49 -30.42
C MET A 1 -88.08 13.81 -29.92
N SER A 2 -86.98 13.88 -29.24
CA SER A 2 -86.27 15.11 -28.92
C SER A 2 -84.78 14.79 -28.89
N ARG A 3 -84.08 15.40 -29.82
CA ARG A 3 -82.64 15.23 -29.98
C ARG A 3 -81.92 16.14 -28.96
N GLY A 4 -81.11 15.55 -28.07
CA GLY A 4 -80.19 16.31 -27.21
C GLY A 4 -78.94 16.74 -28.02
N GLU A 5 -78.63 18.03 -27.93
CA GLU A 5 -77.43 18.62 -28.56
C GLU A 5 -76.17 18.27 -27.74
N PRO A 6 -75.01 18.06 -28.40
CA PRO A 6 -73.74 17.82 -27.71
C PRO A 6 -73.16 19.13 -27.15
N GLY A 7 -72.86 19.13 -25.84
CA GLY A 7 -72.24 20.26 -25.13
C GLY A 7 -70.86 20.58 -25.71
N SER A 8 -70.62 21.81 -26.08
CA SER A 8 -69.34 22.38 -26.50
C SER A 8 -68.41 22.53 -25.29
N TRP A 9 -67.32 21.78 -25.29
CA TRP A 9 -66.20 22.03 -24.37
C TRP A 9 -65.45 23.30 -24.83
N GLY A 10 -65.63 24.38 -24.08
CA GLY A 10 -64.85 25.60 -24.30
C GLY A 10 -63.37 25.39 -23.98
N PRO A 11 -62.42 26.11 -24.63
CA PRO A 11 -61.01 26.00 -24.36
C PRO A 11 -60.67 26.41 -22.92
N VAL A 12 -59.97 25.55 -22.20
CA VAL A 12 -59.40 25.89 -20.89
C VAL A 12 -58.39 27.02 -21.08
N VAL A 13 -58.78 28.23 -20.70
CA VAL A 13 -57.89 29.40 -20.67
C VAL A 13 -56.85 29.18 -19.57
N GLU A 14 -55.67 28.66 -19.93
CA GLU A 14 -54.50 28.69 -19.05
C GLU A 14 -54.16 30.14 -18.68
N THR A 15 -54.46 30.48 -17.45
CA THR A 15 -54.24 31.83 -16.94
C THR A 15 -52.74 32.14 -16.94
N GLY A 16 -52.33 33.21 -17.61
CA GLY A 16 -50.92 33.64 -17.75
C GLY A 16 -50.17 33.92 -16.41
N ARG A 17 -50.85 33.74 -15.27
CA ARG A 17 -50.28 33.74 -13.91
C ARG A 17 -49.48 32.50 -13.61
N SER A 18 -49.90 31.33 -14.03
CA SER A 18 -49.18 30.06 -13.78
C SER A 18 -47.86 30.01 -14.56
N ARG A 19 -47.82 30.48 -15.79
CA ARG A 19 -46.59 30.58 -16.60
C ARG A 19 -45.55 31.54 -16.03
N ARG A 20 -46.01 32.67 -15.44
CA ARG A 20 -45.13 33.62 -14.77
C ARG A 20 -44.59 33.07 -13.46
N LEU A 21 -45.35 32.31 -12.72
CA LEU A 21 -44.92 31.63 -11.49
C LEU A 21 -43.89 30.55 -11.80
N LEU A 22 -44.13 29.69 -12.79
CA LEU A 22 -43.22 28.67 -13.25
C LEU A 22 -41.88 29.24 -13.76
N ARG A 23 -41.92 30.36 -14.52
CA ARG A 23 -40.70 31.06 -14.93
C ARG A 23 -39.92 31.63 -13.74
N ARG A 24 -40.61 32.18 -12.73
CA ARG A 24 -39.94 32.69 -11.51
C ARG A 24 -39.30 31.55 -10.70
N LEU A 25 -40.00 30.43 -10.55
CA LEU A 25 -39.46 29.24 -9.89
C LEU A 25 -38.29 28.64 -10.65
N ALA A 26 -38.35 28.59 -11.97
CA ALA A 26 -37.22 28.11 -12.81
C ALA A 26 -36.00 29.05 -12.72
N VAL A 27 -36.20 30.38 -12.68
CA VAL A 27 -35.11 31.35 -12.49
C VAL A 27 -34.53 31.23 -11.08
N LEU A 28 -35.35 31.10 -10.04
CA LEU A 28 -34.89 30.91 -8.66
C LEU A 28 -34.12 29.59 -8.50
N ALA A 29 -34.59 28.52 -9.12
CA ALA A 29 -33.86 27.23 -9.13
C ALA A 29 -32.53 27.34 -9.89
N GLY A 30 -32.51 28.04 -11.03
CA GLY A 30 -31.27 28.28 -11.80
C GLY A 30 -30.27 29.15 -11.04
N VAL A 31 -30.73 30.24 -10.40
CA VAL A 31 -29.88 31.10 -9.55
C VAL A 31 -29.41 30.33 -8.32
N GLY A 32 -30.26 29.55 -7.66
CA GLY A 32 -29.90 28.68 -6.54
C GLY A 32 -28.84 27.65 -6.94
N GLY A 33 -29.01 26.99 -8.09
CA GLY A 33 -28.04 26.07 -8.66
C GLY A 33 -26.67 26.72 -8.94
N LEU A 34 -26.67 27.91 -9.56
CA LEU A 34 -25.44 28.69 -9.81
C LEU A 34 -24.75 29.12 -8.51
N LEU A 35 -25.50 29.57 -7.52
CA LEU A 35 -24.96 29.95 -6.21
C LEU A 35 -24.38 28.73 -5.47
N THR A 36 -25.02 27.56 -5.58
CA THR A 36 -24.51 26.33 -5.00
C THR A 36 -23.21 25.89 -5.69
N LEU A 37 -23.18 25.92 -7.01
CA LEU A 37 -21.96 25.62 -7.79
C LEU A 37 -20.82 26.60 -7.48
N ALA A 38 -21.13 27.92 -7.37
CA ALA A 38 -20.15 28.93 -6.99
C ALA A 38 -19.65 28.71 -5.54
N ALA A 39 -20.53 28.36 -4.61
CA ALA A 39 -20.17 28.06 -3.23
C ALA A 39 -19.29 26.79 -3.14
N VAL A 40 -19.63 25.73 -3.86
CA VAL A 40 -18.82 24.52 -3.95
C VAL A 40 -17.45 24.83 -4.57
N GLY A 41 -17.42 25.58 -5.68
CA GLY A 41 -16.16 25.99 -6.34
C GLY A 41 -15.26 26.83 -5.44
N THR A 42 -15.81 27.84 -4.76
CA THR A 42 -15.04 28.67 -3.82
C THR A 42 -14.57 27.89 -2.59
N THR A 43 -15.39 27.00 -2.07
CA THR A 43 -14.99 26.13 -0.93
C THR A 43 -13.86 25.20 -1.32
N THR A 44 -13.93 24.57 -2.49
CA THR A 44 -12.88 23.70 -3.01
C THR A 44 -11.57 24.49 -3.21
N GLN A 45 -11.65 25.68 -3.79
CA GLN A 45 -10.48 26.52 -4.01
C GLN A 45 -9.83 26.95 -2.69
N LEU A 46 -10.64 27.36 -1.69
CA LEU A 46 -10.14 27.70 -0.35
C LEU A 46 -9.47 26.51 0.35
N LEU A 47 -10.00 25.30 0.19
CA LEU A 47 -9.41 24.08 0.74
C LEU A 47 -8.05 23.78 0.07
N VAL A 48 -7.98 23.94 -1.24
CA VAL A 48 -6.74 23.74 -2.01
C VAL A 48 -5.68 24.77 -1.59
N GLU A 49 -6.03 26.06 -1.55
CA GLU A 49 -5.11 27.12 -1.12
C GLU A 49 -4.62 26.92 0.33
N ARG A 50 -5.51 26.45 1.21
CA ARG A 50 -5.16 26.15 2.60
C ARG A 50 -4.23 24.93 2.69
N ALA A 51 -4.52 23.87 1.95
CA ALA A 51 -3.63 22.70 1.86
C ALA A 51 -2.24 23.11 1.37
N GLU A 52 -2.16 23.90 0.30
CA GLU A 52 -0.88 24.36 -0.25
C GLU A 52 -0.06 25.22 0.73
N THR A 53 -0.72 26.03 1.55
CA THR A 53 -0.03 26.89 2.54
C THR A 53 0.57 26.06 3.69
N ASN A 54 -0.02 24.93 4.02
CA ASN A 54 0.39 24.08 5.14
C ASN A 54 1.28 22.90 4.72
N LEU A 55 1.32 22.56 3.41
CA LEU A 55 2.17 21.51 2.87
C LEU A 55 3.64 21.89 2.96
N THR A 56 4.44 21.02 3.57
CA THR A 56 5.90 21.14 3.54
C THR A 56 6.40 20.59 2.21
N ARG A 57 7.06 21.44 1.41
CA ARG A 57 7.68 21.02 0.15
C ARG A 57 9.19 21.07 0.27
N VAL A 58 9.85 20.02 -0.21
CA VAL A 58 11.30 19.90 -0.21
C VAL A 58 11.81 19.70 -1.63
N PRO A 59 12.89 20.39 -2.03
CA PRO A 59 13.54 20.08 -3.29
C PRO A 59 14.19 18.70 -3.19
N VAL A 60 13.94 17.86 -4.20
CA VAL A 60 14.52 16.52 -4.31
C VAL A 60 15.12 16.38 -5.71
N PRO A 61 16.41 16.79 -5.90
CA PRO A 61 17.09 16.81 -7.20
C PRO A 61 17.17 15.44 -7.88
N GLU A 62 17.26 14.36 -7.09
CA GLU A 62 17.42 12.99 -7.59
C GLU A 62 16.14 12.39 -8.22
N LEU A 63 15.00 13.07 -8.16
CA LEU A 63 13.77 12.60 -8.80
C LEU A 63 13.93 12.53 -10.32
N GLU A 64 13.62 11.38 -10.87
CA GLU A 64 13.59 11.20 -12.31
C GLU A 64 12.38 11.91 -12.91
N GLN A 65 12.59 12.54 -14.07
CA GLN A 65 11.47 13.01 -14.86
C GLN A 65 10.75 11.79 -15.42
N VAL A 66 9.41 11.84 -15.44
CA VAL A 66 8.60 10.82 -16.11
C VAL A 66 9.13 10.69 -17.54
N ALA A 67 9.59 9.51 -17.90
CA ALA A 67 10.08 9.28 -19.25
C ALA A 67 8.95 9.61 -20.24
N GLU A 68 9.23 10.38 -21.28
CA GLU A 68 8.25 10.78 -22.31
C GLU A 68 7.55 9.57 -22.99
N ARG A 69 8.01 8.35 -22.70
CA ARG A 69 7.55 7.08 -23.31
C ARG A 69 6.71 6.20 -22.39
N SER A 70 6.58 6.53 -21.10
CA SER A 70 5.80 5.73 -20.14
C SER A 70 4.91 6.64 -19.32
N ASP A 71 3.61 6.34 -19.31
CA ASP A 71 2.63 7.02 -18.45
C ASP A 71 2.62 6.45 -17.02
N ALA A 72 3.42 5.42 -16.73
CA ALA A 72 3.58 4.85 -15.39
C ALA A 72 4.18 5.89 -14.42
N ARG A 73 3.70 5.87 -13.17
CA ARG A 73 4.15 6.81 -12.13
C ARG A 73 4.58 6.07 -10.88
N TYR A 74 5.65 6.56 -10.29
CA TYR A 74 6.30 5.92 -9.16
C TYR A 74 6.48 6.90 -8.01
N PHE A 75 5.94 6.55 -6.86
CA PHE A 75 6.00 7.34 -5.63
C PHE A 75 6.78 6.59 -4.56
N LEU A 76 7.76 7.26 -3.98
CA LEU A 76 8.44 6.79 -2.78
C LEU A 76 7.73 7.36 -1.56
N LEU A 77 7.12 6.48 -0.77
CA LEU A 77 6.39 6.81 0.45
C LEU A 77 7.24 6.43 1.66
N VAL A 78 7.45 7.39 2.57
CA VAL A 78 8.27 7.19 3.77
C VAL A 78 7.46 7.53 5.02
N GLY A 79 7.40 6.61 5.96
CA GLY A 79 6.96 6.91 7.31
C GLY A 79 8.17 7.33 8.15
N SER A 80 8.23 8.60 8.52
CA SER A 80 9.33 9.17 9.30
C SER A 80 9.00 9.13 10.79
N ASP A 81 9.96 8.69 11.61
CA ASP A 81 9.88 8.76 13.07
C ASP A 81 10.21 10.18 13.61
N THR A 82 10.14 11.20 12.74
CA THR A 82 10.29 12.59 13.17
C THR A 82 9.14 12.99 14.07
N ARG A 83 9.51 13.54 15.22
CA ARG A 83 8.58 13.94 16.30
C ARG A 83 8.21 15.42 16.22
N GLU A 84 8.44 16.03 15.07
CA GLU A 84 8.01 17.39 14.80
C GLU A 84 6.48 17.48 14.90
N GLY A 85 6.00 18.48 15.64
CA GLY A 85 4.58 18.69 15.88
C GLY A 85 3.99 17.95 17.08
N LEU A 86 4.70 16.99 17.71
CA LEU A 86 4.27 16.32 18.92
C LEU A 86 4.70 17.12 20.16
N ASP A 87 3.74 17.46 21.02
CA ASP A 87 4.02 18.07 22.32
C ASP A 87 4.51 17.05 23.37
N GLU A 88 4.82 17.51 24.59
CA GLU A 88 5.30 16.60 25.64
C GLU A 88 4.23 15.65 26.15
N ASP A 89 2.96 16.03 26.09
CA ASP A 89 1.84 15.19 26.53
C ASP A 89 1.59 14.10 25.48
N ASP A 90 1.64 14.44 24.18
CA ASP A 90 1.61 13.47 23.07
C ASP A 90 2.74 12.43 23.20
N ARG A 91 3.95 12.88 23.48
CA ARG A 91 5.12 11.98 23.62
C ARG A 91 4.97 11.00 24.79
N ARG A 92 4.33 11.43 25.88
CA ARG A 92 4.03 10.56 27.03
C ARG A 92 2.90 9.59 26.71
N GLU A 93 1.80 10.09 26.14
CA GLU A 93 0.64 9.29 25.76
C GLU A 93 1.04 8.17 24.77
N LEU A 94 1.84 8.52 23.76
CA LEU A 94 2.29 7.61 22.70
C LEU A 94 3.47 6.71 23.12
N THR A 95 3.93 6.79 24.38
CA THR A 95 5.04 6.00 24.92
C THR A 95 6.29 6.05 24.03
N LEU A 96 6.63 7.25 23.55
CA LEU A 96 7.78 7.46 22.65
C LEU A 96 9.06 7.55 23.46
N GLY A 97 10.02 6.67 23.20
CA GLY A 97 11.35 6.70 23.82
C GLY A 97 12.15 7.99 23.46
N SER A 98 13.33 8.17 24.02
CA SER A 98 14.17 9.40 23.92
C SER A 98 15.07 9.47 22.67
N PHE A 99 14.75 8.77 21.59
CA PHE A 99 15.61 8.74 20.40
C PHE A 99 15.42 10.01 19.55
N ASP A 100 16.50 10.77 19.36
CA ASP A 100 16.56 11.91 18.43
C ASP A 100 17.34 11.49 17.18
N GLY A 101 16.65 11.38 16.03
CA GLY A 101 17.24 11.06 14.73
C GLY A 101 16.17 10.88 13.66
N GLN A 102 16.51 11.19 12.41
CA GLN A 102 15.66 10.86 11.27
C GLN A 102 15.89 9.39 10.90
N ARG A 103 14.93 8.54 11.19
CA ARG A 103 14.85 7.17 10.68
C ARG A 103 13.52 6.96 10.02
N SER A 104 13.52 6.20 8.95
CA SER A 104 12.28 5.72 8.36
C SER A 104 12.01 4.32 8.88
N ASP A 105 10.95 4.14 9.64
CA ASP A 105 10.51 2.78 10.02
C ASP A 105 9.68 2.12 8.92
N VAL A 106 9.21 2.90 7.95
CA VAL A 106 8.38 2.46 6.83
C VAL A 106 8.93 3.05 5.53
N VAL A 107 9.25 2.20 4.58
CA VAL A 107 9.58 2.57 3.20
C VAL A 107 8.67 1.78 2.28
N MET A 108 7.86 2.47 1.51
CA MET A 108 6.93 1.87 0.55
C MET A 108 7.11 2.51 -0.83
N TYR A 109 6.91 1.72 -1.84
CA TYR A 109 6.96 2.14 -3.23
C TYR A 109 5.60 1.90 -3.87
N LEU A 110 4.93 2.98 -4.26
CA LEU A 110 3.65 2.93 -4.92
C LEU A 110 3.90 3.09 -6.42
N ALA A 111 3.41 2.14 -7.20
CA ALA A 111 3.48 2.14 -8.65
C ALA A 111 2.08 2.22 -9.24
N ILE A 112 1.87 3.17 -10.15
CA ILE A 112 0.66 3.28 -10.98
C ILE A 112 1.04 2.81 -12.38
N SER A 113 0.32 1.79 -12.90
CA SER A 113 0.57 1.24 -14.23
C SER A 113 0.33 2.28 -15.34
N GLU A 114 0.91 2.03 -16.53
CA GLU A 114 0.77 2.93 -17.69
C GLU A 114 -0.68 3.16 -18.10
N ASP A 115 -1.51 2.12 -18.04
CA ASP A 115 -2.95 2.18 -18.34
C ASP A 115 -3.79 2.77 -17.21
N ARG A 116 -3.18 3.01 -16.02
CA ARG A 116 -3.81 3.49 -14.80
C ARG A 116 -4.90 2.58 -14.24
N GLU A 117 -4.91 1.31 -14.63
CA GLU A 117 -5.87 0.33 -14.16
C GLU A 117 -5.42 -0.36 -12.88
N GLN A 118 -4.09 -0.39 -12.60
CA GLN A 118 -3.56 -0.96 -11.39
C GLN A 118 -2.70 0.05 -10.59
N VAL A 119 -2.93 0.11 -9.30
CA VAL A 119 -2.02 0.72 -8.34
C VAL A 119 -1.51 -0.36 -7.42
N SER A 120 -0.21 -0.49 -7.33
CA SER A 120 0.47 -1.51 -6.53
C SER A 120 1.31 -0.87 -5.44
N LEU A 121 1.34 -1.48 -4.25
CA LEU A 121 2.15 -1.04 -3.14
C LEU A 121 3.17 -2.11 -2.77
N VAL A 122 4.44 -1.74 -2.84
CA VAL A 122 5.55 -2.63 -2.47
C VAL A 122 6.22 -2.09 -1.21
N SER A 123 6.20 -2.88 -0.14
CA SER A 123 6.88 -2.56 1.12
C SER A 123 8.33 -3.04 1.09
N PHE A 124 9.24 -2.17 1.47
CA PHE A 124 10.65 -2.51 1.65
C PHE A 124 10.91 -2.84 3.13
N PRO A 125 11.45 -4.02 3.44
CA PRO A 125 11.88 -4.31 4.81
C PRO A 125 12.87 -3.23 5.28
N ARG A 126 12.67 -2.68 6.48
CA ARG A 126 13.54 -1.62 6.99
C ARG A 126 15.00 -2.07 7.10
N ASP A 127 15.21 -3.34 7.46
CA ASP A 127 16.53 -3.95 7.62
C ASP A 127 17.04 -4.55 6.29
N LEU A 128 16.44 -4.16 5.14
CA LEU A 128 16.88 -4.62 3.82
C LEU A 128 18.32 -4.20 3.59
N LEU A 129 19.12 -5.18 3.18
CA LEU A 129 20.53 -4.98 2.86
C LEU A 129 20.65 -4.16 1.57
N VAL A 130 21.37 -3.05 1.66
CA VAL A 130 21.69 -2.18 0.54
C VAL A 130 23.17 -1.79 0.59
N GLU A 131 23.70 -1.43 -0.56
CA GLU A 131 25.03 -0.87 -0.69
C GLU A 131 24.95 0.65 -0.88
N VAL A 132 25.71 1.40 -0.08
CA VAL A 132 25.81 2.85 -0.19
C VAL A 132 27.29 3.23 -0.13
N ASP A 133 27.80 3.85 -1.18
CA ASP A 133 29.20 4.27 -1.30
C ASP A 133 30.21 3.13 -0.98
N GLY A 134 29.91 1.91 -1.48
CA GLY A 134 30.73 0.71 -1.28
C GLY A 134 30.64 0.11 0.13
N ARG A 135 29.66 0.51 0.94
CA ARG A 135 29.42 -0.04 2.28
C ARG A 135 28.04 -0.66 2.39
N THR A 136 27.99 -1.85 2.97
CA THR A 136 26.76 -2.54 3.31
C THR A 136 26.09 -1.88 4.50
N GLN A 137 24.82 -1.53 4.37
CA GLN A 137 24.01 -0.97 5.45
C GLN A 137 22.54 -1.34 5.30
N LYS A 138 21.73 -0.96 6.30
CA LYS A 138 20.29 -1.14 6.26
C LYS A 138 19.61 -0.01 5.47
N LEU A 139 18.56 -0.33 4.74
CA LEU A 139 17.80 0.67 3.97
C LEU A 139 17.31 1.84 4.83
N THR A 140 16.89 1.59 6.09
CA THR A 140 16.46 2.65 6.98
C THR A 140 17.56 3.66 7.31
N ASP A 141 18.82 3.21 7.37
CA ASP A 141 19.96 4.07 7.68
C ASP A 141 20.29 4.99 6.48
N ALA A 142 19.91 4.58 5.27
CA ALA A 142 20.06 5.40 4.07
C ALA A 142 19.19 6.68 4.11
N TYR A 143 18.04 6.66 4.80
CA TYR A 143 17.19 7.85 4.95
C TYR A 143 17.80 8.93 5.87
N ALA A 144 18.79 8.61 6.67
CA ALA A 144 19.50 9.60 7.49
C ALA A 144 20.16 10.70 6.64
N GLY A 145 20.47 10.43 5.37
CA GLY A 145 20.96 11.41 4.40
C GLY A 145 19.85 12.14 3.62
N GLY A 146 18.59 11.98 4.04
CA GLY A 146 17.45 12.60 3.39
C GLY A 146 16.88 11.83 2.20
N PRO A 147 15.85 12.38 1.55
CA PRO A 147 15.16 11.73 0.43
C PRO A 147 16.08 11.44 -0.76
N ASP A 148 16.98 12.35 -1.10
CA ASP A 148 17.91 12.19 -2.22
C ASP A 148 18.79 10.95 -2.05
N GLN A 149 19.32 10.71 -0.85
CA GLN A 149 20.14 9.52 -0.59
C GLN A 149 19.32 8.24 -0.72
N LEU A 150 18.10 8.21 -0.17
CA LEU A 150 17.24 7.04 -0.27
C LEU A 150 16.86 6.74 -1.73
N ILE A 151 16.54 7.76 -2.52
CA ILE A 151 16.22 7.61 -3.94
C ILE A 151 17.43 7.08 -4.72
N ARG A 152 18.64 7.63 -4.49
CA ARG A 152 19.87 7.07 -5.08
C ARG A 152 20.05 5.61 -4.73
N VAL A 153 19.85 5.24 -3.47
CA VAL A 153 19.98 3.86 -3.02
C VAL A 153 19.02 2.93 -3.75
N LEU A 154 17.76 3.33 -3.91
CA LEU A 154 16.77 2.52 -4.65
C LEU A 154 17.13 2.40 -6.13
N ARG A 155 17.61 3.49 -6.74
CA ARG A 155 18.08 3.48 -8.14
C ARG A 155 19.33 2.61 -8.32
N ASP A 156 20.36 2.81 -7.48
CA ASP A 156 21.66 2.18 -7.65
C ASP A 156 21.64 0.68 -7.31
N ASN A 157 20.86 0.27 -6.28
CA ASN A 157 20.74 -1.14 -5.90
C ASN A 157 19.68 -1.90 -6.70
N PHE A 158 18.55 -1.26 -7.05
CA PHE A 158 17.38 -1.94 -7.60
C PHE A 158 16.93 -1.40 -8.96
N GLN A 159 17.58 -0.34 -9.47
CA GLN A 159 17.25 0.34 -10.73
C GLN A 159 15.79 0.83 -10.79
N LEU A 160 15.22 1.17 -9.63
CA LEU A 160 13.84 1.65 -9.54
C LEU A 160 13.77 3.16 -9.83
N PRO A 161 12.93 3.57 -10.79
CA PRO A 161 12.65 4.99 -11.02
C PRO A 161 11.80 5.56 -9.89
N VAL A 162 12.02 6.81 -9.52
CA VAL A 162 11.18 7.54 -8.56
C VAL A 162 10.80 8.88 -9.18
N ASN A 163 9.50 9.11 -9.39
CA ASN A 163 9.00 10.36 -9.95
C ASN A 163 8.62 11.36 -8.85
N HIS A 164 8.08 10.86 -7.74
CA HIS A 164 7.60 11.67 -6.63
C HIS A 164 8.01 11.09 -5.27
N PHE A 165 8.17 11.97 -4.30
CA PHE A 165 8.48 11.63 -2.92
C PHE A 165 7.42 12.19 -1.98
N ALA A 166 7.00 11.38 -1.02
CA ALA A 166 6.13 11.79 0.07
C ALA A 166 6.60 11.17 1.40
N ALA A 167 6.69 11.98 2.43
CA ALA A 167 6.96 11.51 3.79
C ALA A 167 5.83 11.94 4.73
N VAL A 168 5.41 11.00 5.57
CA VAL A 168 4.43 11.25 6.64
C VAL A 168 5.16 11.25 7.98
N SER A 169 5.02 12.33 8.73
CA SER A 169 5.54 12.41 10.11
C SER A 169 4.66 11.63 11.07
N LEU A 170 5.24 11.20 12.20
CA LEU A 170 4.48 10.53 13.25
C LEU A 170 3.36 11.43 13.80
N GLY A 171 3.60 12.74 13.93
CA GLY A 171 2.60 13.72 14.36
C GLY A 171 1.42 13.77 13.39
N GLY A 172 1.71 13.95 12.09
CA GLY A 172 0.66 13.97 11.05
C GLY A 172 -0.16 12.68 10.96
N PHE A 173 0.49 11.54 11.15
CA PHE A 173 -0.20 10.25 11.28
C PHE A 173 -1.22 10.26 12.43
N VAL A 174 -0.80 10.70 13.62
CA VAL A 174 -1.65 10.76 14.81
C VAL A 174 -2.81 11.72 14.61
N ASP A 175 -2.56 12.90 14.04
CA ASP A 175 -3.58 13.93 13.81
C ASP A 175 -4.65 13.49 12.82
N VAL A 176 -4.25 12.80 11.74
CA VAL A 176 -5.21 12.20 10.79
C VAL A 176 -6.14 11.20 11.48
N VAL A 177 -5.58 10.28 12.28
CA VAL A 177 -6.39 9.28 13.00
C VAL A 177 -7.30 9.96 14.03
N ARG A 178 -6.80 10.96 14.77
CA ARG A 178 -7.62 11.74 15.73
C ARG A 178 -8.78 12.46 15.04
N THR A 179 -8.57 13.00 13.84
CA THR A 179 -9.64 13.66 13.09
C THR A 179 -10.66 12.70 12.49
N LEU A 180 -10.24 11.49 12.13
CA LEU A 180 -11.16 10.39 11.80
C LEU A 180 -11.98 9.93 13.03
N GLY A 181 -11.40 10.08 14.23
CA GLY A 181 -11.92 9.62 15.51
C GLY A 181 -11.40 8.24 15.88
N THR A 182 -11.77 7.22 15.14
CA THR A 182 -11.29 5.85 15.27
C THR A 182 -11.10 5.23 13.88
N VAL A 183 -10.26 4.19 13.80
CA VAL A 183 -10.07 3.38 12.60
C VAL A 183 -10.43 1.94 12.94
N GLU A 184 -11.35 1.34 12.19
CA GLU A 184 -11.73 -0.05 12.39
C GLU A 184 -10.66 -0.98 11.84
N ILE A 185 -10.11 -1.81 12.72
CA ILE A 185 -9.12 -2.85 12.39
C ILE A 185 -9.59 -4.18 12.96
N CYS A 186 -9.68 -5.19 12.08
CA CYS A 186 -10.06 -6.55 12.46
C CYS A 186 -8.81 -7.42 12.62
N LEU A 187 -8.75 -8.18 13.70
CA LEU A 187 -7.69 -9.11 14.06
C LEU A 187 -8.24 -10.54 14.02
N GLU A 188 -7.58 -11.43 13.33
CA GLU A 188 -7.92 -12.88 13.33
C GLU A 188 -7.50 -13.55 14.61
N GLU A 189 -6.35 -13.13 15.18
CA GLU A 189 -5.77 -13.65 16.40
C GLU A 189 -5.49 -12.55 17.41
N PRO A 190 -5.43 -12.85 18.72
CA PRO A 190 -5.08 -11.87 19.74
C PRO A 190 -3.67 -11.29 19.53
N LEU A 191 -3.52 -9.99 19.67
CA LEU A 191 -2.23 -9.28 19.55
C LEU A 191 -1.79 -8.75 20.90
N ARG A 192 -0.68 -9.26 21.44
CA ARG A 192 -0.14 -8.87 22.74
C ARG A 192 1.36 -8.57 22.66
N ASP A 193 1.71 -7.29 22.60
CA ASP A 193 3.11 -6.85 22.57
C ASP A 193 3.37 -5.74 23.59
N ARG A 194 4.00 -6.10 24.71
CA ARG A 194 4.33 -5.17 25.77
C ARG A 194 5.26 -4.03 25.34
N LYS A 195 6.07 -4.23 24.29
CA LYS A 195 7.02 -3.21 23.82
C LYS A 195 6.33 -2.11 23.05
N SER A 196 5.31 -2.45 22.26
CA SER A 196 4.49 -1.47 21.55
C SER A 196 3.30 -0.97 22.37
N GLY A 197 2.91 -1.69 23.44
CA GLY A 197 1.71 -1.44 24.22
C GLY A 197 0.44 -2.04 23.62
N ALA A 198 0.56 -2.87 22.57
CA ALA A 198 -0.60 -3.54 21.97
C ALA A 198 -1.13 -4.67 22.88
N ASP A 199 -2.44 -4.64 23.15
CA ASP A 199 -3.16 -5.67 23.89
C ASP A 199 -4.61 -5.74 23.36
N PHE A 200 -4.82 -6.53 22.30
CA PHE A 200 -6.09 -6.67 21.61
C PHE A 200 -6.48 -8.13 21.51
N GLU A 201 -7.73 -8.41 21.76
CA GLU A 201 -8.30 -9.75 21.50
C GLU A 201 -8.59 -9.89 19.99
N ALA A 202 -8.88 -11.13 19.54
CA ALA A 202 -9.36 -11.37 18.18
C ALA A 202 -10.73 -10.69 17.97
N GLY A 203 -10.97 -10.17 16.77
CA GLY A 203 -12.19 -9.43 16.40
C GLY A 203 -11.90 -8.05 15.86
N CYS A 204 -12.97 -7.30 15.55
CA CYS A 204 -12.87 -5.95 15.02
C CYS A 204 -12.88 -4.91 16.16
N HIS A 205 -11.98 -3.95 16.08
CA HIS A 205 -11.77 -2.90 17.07
C HIS A 205 -11.79 -1.53 16.42
N ASP A 206 -12.55 -0.60 17.00
CA ASP A 206 -12.51 0.82 16.66
C ASP A 206 -11.33 1.46 17.40
N MET A 207 -10.13 1.44 16.78
CA MET A 207 -8.89 1.85 17.41
C MET A 207 -8.70 3.36 17.38
N SER A 208 -8.37 3.95 18.53
CA SER A 208 -7.89 5.32 18.68
C SER A 208 -6.48 5.50 18.10
N ALA A 209 -6.00 6.74 17.98
CA ALA A 209 -4.65 7.02 17.47
C ALA A 209 -3.53 6.30 18.25
N THR A 210 -3.65 6.24 19.59
CA THR A 210 -2.69 5.53 20.45
C THR A 210 -2.72 4.03 20.23
N GLU A 211 -3.91 3.45 20.10
CA GLU A 211 -4.10 2.02 19.85
C GLU A 211 -3.61 1.63 18.45
N VAL A 212 -3.93 2.42 17.43
CA VAL A 212 -3.40 2.23 16.07
C VAL A 212 -1.88 2.29 16.05
N LEU A 213 -1.28 3.26 16.77
CA LEU A 213 0.18 3.34 16.85
C LEU A 213 0.79 2.11 17.52
N SER A 214 0.18 1.61 18.60
CA SER A 214 0.62 0.38 19.26
C SER A 214 0.50 -0.83 18.33
N PHE A 215 -0.58 -0.92 17.55
CA PHE A 215 -0.83 -1.95 16.55
C PHE A 215 0.24 -1.97 15.44
N VAL A 216 0.49 -0.84 14.76
CA VAL A 216 1.44 -0.75 13.63
C VAL A 216 2.90 -0.93 14.05
N ARG A 217 3.24 -0.69 15.35
CA ARG A 217 4.58 -0.85 15.93
C ARG A 217 4.82 -2.24 16.52
N SER A 218 3.78 -3.03 16.70
CA SER A 218 3.88 -4.35 17.34
C SER A 218 4.77 -5.30 16.55
N ARG A 219 5.53 -6.12 17.29
CA ARG A 219 6.45 -7.14 16.77
C ARG A 219 6.28 -8.42 17.58
N GLN A 220 5.18 -9.10 17.39
CA GLN A 220 4.91 -10.37 18.04
C GLN A 220 5.19 -11.52 17.06
N GLY A 221 5.74 -12.63 17.56
CA GLY A 221 5.94 -13.86 16.80
C GLY A 221 7.30 -14.00 16.11
N ASP A 222 7.50 -15.15 15.47
CA ASP A 222 8.76 -15.54 14.82
C ASP A 222 9.00 -14.80 13.49
N ARG A 223 7.94 -14.23 12.90
CA ARG A 223 7.94 -13.45 11.66
C ARG A 223 7.72 -11.95 11.92
N ALA A 224 8.23 -11.44 13.02
CA ALA A 224 7.91 -10.11 13.56
C ALA A 224 8.03 -8.94 12.56
N ASP A 225 8.96 -9.00 11.62
CA ASP A 225 9.13 -7.94 10.60
C ASP A 225 8.09 -8.04 9.49
N LEU A 226 7.74 -9.26 9.03
CA LEU A 226 6.65 -9.46 8.08
C LEU A 226 5.30 -9.03 8.68
N GLU A 227 5.00 -9.51 9.89
CA GLU A 227 3.75 -9.18 10.57
C GLU A 227 3.62 -7.67 10.82
N ARG A 228 4.74 -6.97 11.03
CA ARG A 228 4.72 -5.50 11.10
C ARG A 228 4.39 -4.86 9.76
N ILE A 229 4.96 -5.35 8.65
CA ILE A 229 4.63 -4.89 7.30
C ILE A 229 3.13 -5.11 7.02
N ASP A 230 2.61 -6.28 7.34
CA ASP A 230 1.20 -6.61 7.16
C ASP A 230 0.29 -5.69 7.98
N ARG A 231 0.64 -5.41 9.26
CA ARG A 231 -0.11 -4.46 10.09
C ARG A 231 -0.08 -3.04 9.52
N GLN A 232 1.05 -2.59 8.98
CA GLN A 232 1.16 -1.29 8.32
C GLN A 232 0.31 -1.22 7.06
N GLN A 233 0.28 -2.29 6.26
CA GLN A 233 -0.58 -2.39 5.07
C GLN A 233 -2.07 -2.44 5.45
N THR A 234 -2.44 -3.21 6.48
CA THR A 234 -3.81 -3.30 7.00
C THR A 234 -4.29 -1.93 7.48
N PHE A 235 -3.46 -1.24 8.27
CA PHE A 235 -3.76 0.12 8.71
C PHE A 235 -3.94 1.08 7.51
N LEU A 236 -3.00 1.08 6.57
CA LEU A 236 -3.07 1.96 5.41
C LEU A 236 -4.36 1.73 4.61
N ARG A 237 -4.74 0.46 4.41
CA ARG A 237 -6.00 0.10 3.73
C ARG A 237 -7.22 0.61 4.50
N ALA A 238 -7.25 0.47 5.83
CA ALA A 238 -8.34 0.92 6.67
C ALA A 238 -8.49 2.46 6.62
N VAL A 239 -7.39 3.20 6.78
CA VAL A 239 -7.39 4.68 6.69
C VAL A 239 -7.82 5.17 5.31
N LEU A 240 -7.29 4.59 4.23
CA LEU A 240 -7.71 4.95 2.88
C LEU A 240 -9.21 4.70 2.66
N GLY A 241 -9.73 3.60 3.20
CA GLY A 241 -11.16 3.30 3.20
C GLY A 241 -11.98 4.37 3.93
N ASP A 242 -11.55 4.77 5.13
CA ASP A 242 -12.23 5.81 5.92
C ASP A 242 -12.13 7.21 5.30
N LEU A 243 -10.98 7.58 4.75
CA LEU A 243 -10.80 8.86 4.05
C LEU A 243 -11.70 8.98 2.81
N THR A 244 -11.95 7.87 2.12
CA THR A 244 -12.77 7.82 0.92
C THR A 244 -14.24 7.52 1.21
N ALA A 245 -14.61 7.20 2.46
CA ALA A 245 -15.97 6.87 2.85
C ALA A 245 -16.94 8.06 2.66
N THR A 246 -18.13 7.77 2.16
CA THR A 246 -19.18 8.79 1.94
C THR A 246 -19.49 9.58 3.22
N ARG A 247 -19.48 8.92 4.40
CA ARG A 247 -19.71 9.56 5.71
C ARG A 247 -18.68 10.67 5.98
N THR A 248 -17.42 10.44 5.68
CA THR A 248 -16.31 11.40 5.87
C THR A 248 -16.44 12.56 4.88
N LEU A 249 -16.65 12.26 3.61
CA LEU A 249 -16.79 13.25 2.54
C LEU A 249 -18.05 14.09 2.65
N ALA A 250 -19.12 13.58 3.26
CA ALA A 250 -20.37 14.32 3.49
C ALA A 250 -20.28 15.34 4.65
N ASN A 251 -19.21 15.31 5.46
CA ASN A 251 -19.02 16.24 6.57
C ASN A 251 -17.97 17.33 6.22
N PRO A 252 -18.39 18.57 5.82
CA PRO A 252 -17.44 19.59 5.38
C PRO A 252 -16.44 20.02 6.45
N ARG A 253 -16.80 19.95 7.74
CA ARG A 253 -15.89 20.29 8.84
C ARG A 253 -14.80 19.23 9.02
N GLN A 254 -15.16 17.97 8.85
CA GLN A 254 -14.21 16.85 8.92
C GLN A 254 -13.26 16.89 7.73
N VAL A 255 -13.77 17.10 6.51
CA VAL A 255 -12.95 17.27 5.30
C VAL A 255 -11.96 18.42 5.47
N TYR A 256 -12.42 19.57 6.00
CA TYR A 256 -11.54 20.71 6.25
C TYR A 256 -10.39 20.37 7.22
N ARG A 257 -10.70 19.75 8.36
CA ARG A 257 -9.69 19.33 9.35
C ARG A 257 -8.72 18.30 8.76
N LEU A 258 -9.24 17.25 8.12
CA LEU A 258 -8.39 16.25 7.46
C LEU A 258 -7.44 16.87 6.43
N THR A 259 -7.92 17.86 5.65
CA THR A 259 -7.06 18.58 4.70
C THR A 259 -5.93 19.32 5.43
N GLU A 260 -6.21 19.93 6.58
CA GLU A 260 -5.21 20.62 7.40
C GLU A 260 -4.22 19.64 8.04
N ASP A 261 -4.70 18.57 8.67
CA ASP A 261 -3.88 17.55 9.35
C ASP A 261 -2.97 16.80 8.35
N VAL A 262 -3.53 16.38 7.21
CA VAL A 262 -2.74 15.77 6.13
C VAL A 262 -1.69 16.74 5.61
N ALA A 263 -2.05 18.01 5.40
CA ALA A 263 -1.12 19.00 4.86
C ALA A 263 0.03 19.32 5.83
N THR A 264 -0.23 19.40 7.13
CA THR A 264 0.81 19.69 8.15
C THR A 264 1.70 18.48 8.43
N GLY A 265 1.15 17.26 8.34
CA GLY A 265 1.87 16.01 8.57
C GLY A 265 2.61 15.44 7.37
N LEU A 266 2.42 16.04 6.18
CA LEU A 266 2.93 15.52 4.91
C LEU A 266 4.05 16.43 4.38
N THR A 267 5.19 15.81 4.07
CA THR A 267 6.28 16.43 3.32
C THR A 267 6.31 15.86 1.91
N LEU A 268 6.26 16.72 0.90
CA LEU A 268 6.24 16.33 -0.51
C LEU A 268 7.45 16.90 -1.25
N ASP A 269 7.77 16.30 -2.39
CA ASP A 269 8.65 16.93 -3.34
C ASP A 269 8.02 18.21 -3.94
N ASP A 270 8.86 19.12 -4.41
CA ASP A 270 8.45 20.40 -4.98
C ASP A 270 7.91 20.29 -6.42
N ARG A 271 8.01 19.12 -7.06
CA ARG A 271 7.52 18.84 -8.42
C ARG A 271 6.09 18.33 -8.45
N LEU A 272 5.60 17.75 -7.34
CA LEU A 272 4.23 17.24 -7.24
C LEU A 272 3.23 18.38 -7.06
N ALA A 273 2.66 18.86 -8.16
CA ALA A 273 1.68 19.95 -8.11
C ALA A 273 0.34 19.50 -7.52
N THR A 274 -0.37 20.41 -6.84
CA THR A 274 -1.67 20.11 -6.22
C THR A 274 -2.73 19.53 -7.17
N PRO A 275 -2.84 19.95 -8.45
CA PRO A 275 -3.76 19.30 -9.39
C PRO A 275 -3.43 17.83 -9.64
N GLN A 276 -2.14 17.47 -9.63
CA GLN A 276 -1.68 16.07 -9.78
C GLN A 276 -2.05 15.24 -8.55
N MET A 277 -1.96 15.83 -7.34
CA MET A 277 -2.39 15.17 -6.09
C MET A 277 -3.89 14.88 -6.09
N LEU A 278 -4.72 15.81 -6.58
CA LEU A 278 -6.16 15.60 -6.68
C LEU A 278 -6.51 14.49 -7.69
N GLY A 279 -5.81 14.45 -8.83
CA GLY A 279 -5.92 13.36 -9.79
C GLY A 279 -5.53 12.01 -9.20
N LEU A 280 -4.42 11.98 -8.45
CA LEU A 280 -3.95 10.78 -7.75
C LEU A 280 -4.96 10.30 -6.70
N ALA A 281 -5.59 11.20 -5.95
CA ALA A 281 -6.61 10.83 -4.97
C ALA A 281 -7.84 10.17 -5.61
N ASP A 282 -8.22 10.58 -6.82
CA ASP A 282 -9.32 9.98 -7.56
C ASP A 282 -8.93 8.59 -8.14
N GLU A 283 -7.73 8.47 -8.70
CA GLU A 283 -7.16 7.20 -9.16
C GLU A 283 -7.07 6.19 -8.00
N LEU A 284 -6.54 6.60 -6.85
CA LEU A 284 -6.44 5.74 -5.65
C LEU A 284 -7.81 5.29 -5.13
N ARG A 285 -8.82 6.16 -5.17
CA ARG A 285 -10.17 5.81 -4.73
C ARG A 285 -10.75 4.63 -5.51
N SER A 286 -10.59 4.64 -6.84
CA SER A 286 -11.11 3.58 -7.70
C SER A 286 -10.42 2.24 -7.43
N VAL A 287 -9.11 2.27 -7.22
CA VAL A 287 -8.29 1.07 -7.02
C VAL A 287 -8.39 0.52 -5.60
N VAL A 288 -8.46 1.39 -4.57
CA VAL A 288 -8.68 0.92 -3.18
C VAL A 288 -9.98 0.15 -3.05
N SER A 289 -11.04 0.60 -3.76
CA SER A 289 -12.32 -0.12 -3.78
C SER A 289 -12.29 -1.45 -4.55
N ALA A 290 -11.40 -1.59 -5.54
CA ALA A 290 -11.22 -2.80 -6.35
C ALA A 290 -10.23 -3.81 -5.72
N GLY A 291 -9.47 -3.39 -4.72
CA GLY A 291 -8.41 -4.19 -4.09
C GLY A 291 -7.02 -3.85 -4.65
N MET A 292 -6.26 -3.04 -3.90
CA MET A 292 -4.88 -2.68 -4.25
C MET A 292 -3.92 -3.83 -3.93
N PRO A 293 -3.18 -4.39 -4.92
CA PRO A 293 -2.13 -5.36 -4.66
C PRO A 293 -1.07 -4.80 -3.72
N MET A 294 -0.83 -5.50 -2.61
CA MET A 294 0.19 -5.15 -1.63
C MET A 294 1.14 -6.31 -1.43
N THR A 295 2.43 -6.07 -1.57
CA THR A 295 3.46 -7.08 -1.37
C THR A 295 4.68 -6.50 -0.67
N ALA A 296 5.60 -7.36 -0.24
CA ALA A 296 6.91 -6.96 0.24
C ALA A 296 8.00 -7.43 -0.73
N VAL A 297 9.15 -6.75 -0.73
CA VAL A 297 10.32 -7.24 -1.47
C VAL A 297 10.69 -8.62 -0.95
N PRO A 298 10.74 -9.67 -1.80
CA PRO A 298 11.15 -11.00 -1.40
C PRO A 298 12.55 -10.98 -0.79
N ALA A 299 12.69 -11.41 0.46
CA ALA A 299 13.94 -11.35 1.19
C ALA A 299 14.01 -12.47 2.23
N HIS A 300 15.21 -12.75 2.71
CA HIS A 300 15.45 -13.72 3.77
C HIS A 300 16.38 -13.13 4.85
N PRO A 301 16.23 -13.53 6.11
CA PRO A 301 17.07 -13.05 7.20
C PRO A 301 18.49 -13.63 7.07
N ARG A 302 19.49 -12.78 7.29
CA ARG A 302 20.90 -13.17 7.31
C ARG A 302 21.70 -12.32 8.29
N ARG A 303 22.56 -12.95 9.07
CA ARG A 303 23.47 -12.23 9.96
C ARG A 303 24.83 -12.01 9.28
N ILE A 304 25.25 -10.74 9.19
CA ILE A 304 26.50 -10.31 8.57
C ILE A 304 27.22 -9.41 9.58
N ASP A 305 28.45 -9.75 9.92
CA ASP A 305 29.30 -9.00 10.86
C ASP A 305 28.60 -8.66 12.22
N GLY A 306 27.78 -9.61 12.69
CA GLY A 306 27.05 -9.47 13.96
C GLY A 306 25.76 -8.66 13.89
N LEU A 307 25.41 -8.10 12.73
CA LEU A 307 24.18 -7.38 12.47
C LEU A 307 23.17 -8.25 11.70
N ASP A 308 21.90 -8.13 12.02
CA ASP A 308 20.83 -8.83 11.33
C ASP A 308 20.33 -7.98 10.14
N PHE A 309 20.32 -8.59 8.96
CA PHE A 309 19.84 -8.01 7.71
C PHE A 309 18.72 -8.84 7.09
N MET A 310 17.91 -8.21 6.27
CA MET A 310 17.04 -8.86 5.30
C MET A 310 17.72 -8.78 3.93
N VAL A 311 18.19 -9.90 3.43
CA VAL A 311 18.87 -9.97 2.13
C VAL A 311 17.85 -10.20 1.03
N PRO A 312 17.80 -9.36 -0.02
CA PRO A 312 16.90 -9.59 -1.15
C PRO A 312 17.13 -10.99 -1.72
N TYR A 313 16.03 -11.74 -1.94
CA TYR A 313 16.10 -13.00 -2.66
C TYR A 313 16.29 -12.71 -4.15
N GLY A 314 17.46 -12.95 -4.68
CA GLY A 314 17.89 -12.49 -6.00
C GLY A 314 16.89 -12.70 -7.12
N PRO A 315 16.44 -13.95 -7.42
CA PRO A 315 15.47 -14.19 -8.49
C PRO A 315 14.14 -13.46 -8.27
N GLY A 316 13.54 -13.60 -7.10
CA GLY A 316 12.24 -13.01 -6.79
C GLY A 316 12.26 -11.48 -6.73
N ALA A 317 13.31 -10.89 -6.16
CA ALA A 317 13.49 -9.45 -6.13
C ALA A 317 13.69 -8.87 -7.54
N ARG A 318 14.50 -9.53 -8.38
CA ARG A 318 14.67 -9.12 -9.79
C ARG A 318 13.34 -9.16 -10.54
N ALA A 319 12.60 -10.25 -10.46
CA ALA A 319 11.30 -10.38 -11.10
C ALA A 319 10.32 -9.26 -10.67
N LEU A 320 10.24 -8.99 -9.36
CA LEU A 320 9.41 -7.90 -8.83
C LEU A 320 9.84 -6.53 -9.37
N PHE A 321 11.14 -6.25 -9.39
CA PHE A 321 11.65 -4.96 -9.86
C PHE A 321 11.55 -4.81 -11.38
N ASP A 322 11.65 -5.91 -12.15
CA ASP A 322 11.41 -5.92 -13.59
C ASP A 322 9.93 -5.61 -13.89
N ASP A 323 8.99 -6.23 -13.17
CA ASP A 323 7.56 -5.92 -13.27
C ASP A 323 7.32 -4.42 -13.02
N LEU A 324 7.86 -3.87 -11.92
CA LEU A 324 7.71 -2.46 -11.58
C LEU A 324 8.27 -1.54 -12.67
N ARG A 325 9.48 -1.83 -13.19
CA ARG A 325 10.11 -1.02 -14.23
C ARG A 325 9.39 -1.08 -15.57
N SER A 326 8.71 -2.19 -15.85
CA SER A 326 7.94 -2.35 -17.09
C SER A 326 6.74 -1.40 -17.16
N GLY A 327 6.29 -0.83 -16.03
CA GLY A 327 5.07 -0.02 -15.93
C GLY A 327 3.79 -0.81 -16.12
N GLN A 328 3.89 -2.14 -16.15
CA GLN A 328 2.76 -3.07 -16.33
C GLN A 328 2.15 -3.46 -14.98
N HIS A 329 1.11 -4.29 -15.03
CA HIS A 329 0.52 -4.84 -13.83
C HIS A 329 1.49 -5.78 -13.12
N LEU A 330 1.58 -5.67 -11.79
CA LEU A 330 2.31 -6.66 -11.00
C LEU A 330 1.64 -8.03 -11.11
N ALA A 331 2.46 -9.06 -11.26
CA ALA A 331 1.99 -10.43 -11.15
C ALA A 331 1.30 -10.64 -9.80
N GLU A 332 0.18 -11.37 -9.80
CA GLU A 332 -0.54 -11.70 -8.60
C GLU A 332 0.31 -12.57 -7.66
N ARG A 333 0.26 -12.26 -6.37
CA ARG A 333 1.01 -12.97 -5.30
C ARG A 333 0.10 -13.46 -4.18
N GLY A 334 -1.21 -13.45 -4.41
CA GLY A 334 -2.24 -13.76 -3.42
C GLY A 334 -2.39 -12.69 -2.33
N THR A 335 -3.51 -12.69 -1.66
CA THR A 335 -3.72 -11.92 -0.42
C THR A 335 -2.90 -12.54 0.72
N ARG A 336 -2.85 -11.87 1.87
CA ARG A 336 -2.18 -12.41 3.06
C ARG A 336 -2.81 -13.73 3.50
N GLU A 337 -4.14 -13.76 3.60
CA GLU A 337 -4.92 -14.92 4.03
C GLU A 337 -4.68 -16.11 3.10
N GLU A 338 -4.74 -15.90 1.79
CA GLU A 338 -4.48 -16.92 0.77
C GLU A 338 -3.05 -17.48 0.87
N ARG A 339 -2.06 -16.63 1.13
CA ARG A 339 -0.67 -17.09 1.33
C ARG A 339 -0.51 -17.88 2.63
N ASP A 340 -1.13 -17.45 3.73
CA ASP A 340 -1.05 -18.14 5.01
C ASP A 340 -1.77 -19.51 4.97
N GLU A 341 -2.80 -19.66 4.15
CA GLU A 341 -3.45 -20.93 3.87
C GLU A 341 -2.66 -21.83 2.90
N THR A 342 -1.68 -21.27 2.17
CA THR A 342 -0.91 -21.99 1.16
C THR A 342 0.29 -22.68 1.77
N VAL A 343 0.29 -24.01 1.76
CA VAL A 343 1.41 -24.84 2.23
C VAL A 343 2.31 -25.24 1.08
N VAL A 344 3.58 -24.84 1.14
CA VAL A 344 4.59 -25.10 0.12
C VAL A 344 5.58 -26.16 0.60
N GLY A 345 5.66 -27.25 -0.13
CA GLY A 345 6.69 -28.27 0.08
C GLY A 345 8.01 -27.86 -0.56
N VAL A 346 9.05 -27.62 0.23
CA VAL A 346 10.38 -27.24 -0.28
C VAL A 346 11.27 -28.48 -0.36
N ALA A 347 11.65 -28.82 -1.59
CA ALA A 347 12.59 -29.90 -1.89
C ALA A 347 14.01 -29.34 -2.07
N SER A 348 14.98 -29.99 -1.42
CA SER A 348 16.40 -29.63 -1.56
C SER A 348 17.00 -30.38 -2.73
N VAL A 349 17.20 -29.68 -3.85
CA VAL A 349 17.95 -30.18 -5.02
C VAL A 349 19.33 -29.51 -5.07
N GLY A 350 19.44 -28.24 -4.64
CA GLY A 350 20.66 -27.45 -4.52
C GLY A 350 20.90 -26.94 -3.09
N ALA A 351 21.89 -26.07 -2.91
CA ALA A 351 22.24 -25.47 -1.61
C ALA A 351 21.22 -24.44 -1.09
N GLY A 352 20.26 -24.03 -1.91
CA GLY A 352 19.38 -22.88 -1.67
C GLY A 352 18.09 -23.17 -0.85
N ALA A 353 17.82 -24.43 -0.46
CA ALA A 353 16.54 -24.79 0.17
C ALA A 353 16.19 -23.96 1.41
N GLY A 354 17.17 -23.68 2.26
CA GLY A 354 16.96 -22.84 3.46
C GLY A 354 16.67 -21.38 3.13
N ILE A 355 17.22 -20.89 2.04
CA ILE A 355 16.98 -19.52 1.55
C ILE A 355 15.56 -19.44 0.98
N VAL A 356 15.17 -20.40 0.14
CA VAL A 356 13.82 -20.49 -0.42
C VAL A 356 12.78 -20.63 0.70
N ASP A 357 13.00 -21.52 1.67
CA ASP A 357 12.12 -21.69 2.83
C ASP A 357 11.93 -20.36 3.59
N SER A 358 13.02 -19.70 3.96
CA SER A 358 12.96 -18.45 4.70
C SER A 358 12.36 -17.29 3.88
N THR A 359 12.58 -17.26 2.57
CA THR A 359 11.96 -16.28 1.67
C THR A 359 10.45 -16.48 1.58
N LEU A 360 9.99 -17.73 1.41
CA LEU A 360 8.56 -18.05 1.36
C LEU A 360 7.86 -17.77 2.69
N ARG A 361 8.49 -18.10 3.80
CA ARG A 361 7.97 -17.74 5.14
C ARG A 361 7.90 -16.24 5.33
N PHE A 362 8.91 -15.51 4.89
CA PHE A 362 8.88 -14.05 4.93
C PHE A 362 7.80 -13.46 4.01
N ALA A 363 7.48 -14.11 2.89
CA ALA A 363 6.38 -13.72 2.02
C ALA A 363 4.99 -14.13 2.54
N GLY A 364 4.89 -14.85 3.66
CA GLY A 364 3.63 -15.23 4.31
C GLY A 364 3.16 -16.65 4.05
N PHE A 365 3.87 -17.43 3.24
CA PHE A 365 3.51 -18.84 2.98
C PHE A 365 3.86 -19.75 4.14
N GLN A 366 3.07 -20.81 4.33
CA GLN A 366 3.47 -21.93 5.18
C GLN A 366 4.40 -22.85 4.40
N THR A 367 5.47 -23.36 5.04
CA THR A 367 6.45 -24.19 4.36
C THR A 367 6.70 -25.50 5.08
N ARG A 368 6.97 -26.57 4.32
CA ARG A 368 7.41 -27.87 4.82
C ARG A 368 8.68 -28.29 4.07
N VAL A 369 9.82 -28.23 4.74
CA VAL A 369 11.10 -28.64 4.15
C VAL A 369 11.23 -30.16 4.17
N GLY A 370 11.80 -30.73 3.09
CA GLY A 370 12.05 -32.17 2.97
C GLY A 370 11.13 -32.88 1.99
N ALA A 371 10.36 -32.15 1.17
CA ALA A 371 9.70 -32.72 0.01
C ALA A 371 10.74 -33.40 -0.91
N ARG A 372 10.39 -34.51 -1.52
CA ARG A 372 11.26 -35.24 -2.45
C ARG A 372 10.73 -35.03 -3.86
N VAL A 373 11.55 -34.41 -4.68
CA VAL A 373 11.38 -34.40 -6.14
C VAL A 373 12.33 -35.46 -6.68
N GLY A 374 11.85 -36.37 -7.54
CA GLY A 374 12.66 -37.48 -8.08
C GLY A 374 13.99 -37.04 -8.71
N PRO A 375 14.82 -37.97 -9.20
CA PRO A 375 16.13 -37.66 -9.72
C PRO A 375 16.00 -36.78 -10.97
N THR A 376 16.32 -35.51 -10.80
CA THR A 376 16.26 -34.50 -11.85
C THR A 376 17.61 -33.83 -11.94
N ASP A 377 18.55 -34.46 -12.65
CA ASP A 377 19.86 -33.91 -12.95
C ASP A 377 19.78 -32.53 -13.68
N GLU A 378 18.61 -32.20 -14.24
CA GLU A 378 18.35 -30.94 -14.93
C GLU A 378 17.82 -29.83 -14.01
N LEU A 379 17.29 -30.13 -12.82
CA LEU A 379 16.64 -29.17 -11.93
C LEU A 379 17.60 -28.46 -10.95
N GLY A 380 18.85 -28.86 -10.86
CA GLY A 380 19.79 -28.35 -9.85
C GLY A 380 20.19 -26.88 -10.04
N ALA A 381 20.07 -26.31 -11.24
CA ALA A 381 20.58 -24.97 -11.55
C ALA A 381 19.55 -23.87 -11.23
N VAL A 382 18.26 -24.10 -11.44
CA VAL A 382 17.20 -23.10 -11.34
C VAL A 382 16.10 -23.56 -10.38
N THR A 383 15.74 -22.68 -9.46
CA THR A 383 14.58 -22.91 -8.58
C THR A 383 13.33 -23.03 -9.43
N THR A 384 12.55 -24.10 -9.23
CA THR A 384 11.39 -24.45 -10.05
C THR A 384 10.17 -24.70 -9.18
N VAL A 385 9.03 -24.16 -9.57
CA VAL A 385 7.74 -24.36 -8.92
C VAL A 385 6.97 -25.45 -9.67
N PHE A 386 6.56 -26.49 -8.99
CA PHE A 386 5.73 -27.54 -9.54
C PHE A 386 4.27 -27.34 -9.17
N VAL A 387 3.44 -27.31 -10.20
CA VAL A 387 1.99 -27.10 -10.08
C VAL A 387 1.32 -28.42 -9.73
N VAL A 388 0.77 -28.52 -8.53
CA VAL A 388 -0.10 -29.61 -8.14
C VAL A 388 -1.45 -29.42 -8.86
N PRO A 389 -2.03 -30.46 -9.48
CA PRO A 389 -3.30 -30.33 -10.21
C PRO A 389 -4.42 -29.74 -9.32
N GLY A 390 -5.06 -28.68 -9.77
CA GLY A 390 -6.09 -27.94 -9.04
C GLY A 390 -5.57 -26.80 -8.16
N GLU A 391 -4.24 -26.59 -8.11
CA GLU A 391 -3.59 -25.54 -7.30
C GLU A 391 -2.81 -24.53 -8.18
N GLU A 392 -3.24 -24.35 -9.42
CA GLU A 392 -2.56 -23.52 -10.44
C GLU A 392 -2.37 -22.07 -9.97
N GLU A 393 -3.39 -21.53 -9.33
CA GLU A 393 -3.37 -20.16 -8.83
C GLU A 393 -2.34 -19.98 -7.69
N ARG A 394 -2.35 -20.87 -6.71
CA ARG A 394 -1.36 -20.87 -5.60
C ARG A 394 0.07 -21.06 -6.11
N ALA A 395 0.24 -21.94 -7.08
CA ALA A 395 1.55 -22.13 -7.72
C ALA A 395 2.00 -20.85 -8.45
N GLY A 396 1.08 -20.11 -9.08
CA GLY A 396 1.33 -18.81 -9.68
C GLY A 396 1.83 -17.78 -8.66
N TRP A 397 1.22 -17.69 -7.47
CA TRP A 397 1.66 -16.78 -6.41
C TRP A 397 3.07 -17.11 -5.90
N VAL A 398 3.35 -18.40 -5.70
CA VAL A 398 4.69 -18.87 -5.29
C VAL A 398 5.73 -18.57 -6.37
N ALA A 399 5.41 -18.84 -7.63
CA ALA A 399 6.28 -18.57 -8.77
C ALA A 399 6.59 -17.07 -8.91
N ALA A 400 5.58 -16.21 -8.83
CA ALA A 400 5.75 -14.76 -8.86
C ALA A 400 6.59 -14.24 -7.67
N THR A 401 6.45 -14.86 -6.49
CA THR A 401 7.23 -14.49 -5.30
C THR A 401 8.69 -14.89 -5.44
N LEU A 402 8.95 -16.07 -5.98
CA LEU A 402 10.32 -16.58 -6.15
C LEU A 402 10.98 -16.12 -7.46
N GLY A 403 10.24 -15.53 -8.39
CA GLY A 403 10.76 -15.25 -9.74
C GLY A 403 11.18 -16.53 -10.46
N ALA A 404 10.45 -17.62 -10.23
CA ALA A 404 10.79 -18.96 -10.66
C ALA A 404 9.83 -19.45 -11.76
N PRO A 405 10.26 -20.29 -12.71
CA PRO A 405 9.39 -20.93 -13.67
C PRO A 405 8.43 -21.90 -12.99
N SER A 406 7.21 -22.01 -13.53
CA SER A 406 6.22 -23.02 -13.14
C SER A 406 6.20 -24.15 -14.16
N LEU A 407 6.23 -25.39 -13.68
CA LEU A 407 6.13 -26.59 -14.49
C LEU A 407 5.05 -27.53 -13.93
N PRO A 408 4.40 -28.35 -14.77
CA PRO A 408 3.52 -29.42 -14.28
C PRO A 408 4.26 -30.34 -13.34
N LEU A 409 3.56 -30.82 -12.32
CA LEU A 409 4.13 -31.81 -11.39
C LEU A 409 4.43 -33.12 -12.14
N PRO A 410 5.65 -33.66 -12.05
CA PRO A 410 5.98 -34.97 -12.63
C PRO A 410 5.17 -36.09 -11.97
N ASP A 411 4.71 -37.08 -12.73
CA ASP A 411 3.89 -38.21 -12.26
C ASP A 411 4.57 -39.03 -11.13
N GLU A 412 5.90 -38.99 -11.06
CA GLU A 412 6.67 -39.71 -10.07
C GLU A 412 6.79 -39.01 -8.72
N VAL A 413 6.34 -37.76 -8.62
CA VAL A 413 6.45 -36.93 -7.40
C VAL A 413 5.21 -37.14 -6.54
N ALA A 414 5.41 -37.71 -5.36
CA ALA A 414 4.35 -37.82 -4.37
C ALA A 414 4.16 -36.50 -3.63
N VAL A 415 2.94 -35.95 -3.67
CA VAL A 415 2.56 -34.76 -2.92
C VAL A 415 2.21 -35.18 -1.49
N PRO A 416 2.89 -34.65 -0.46
CA PRO A 416 2.50 -34.93 0.93
C PRO A 416 1.11 -34.35 1.25
N ASP A 417 0.39 -35.00 2.16
CA ASP A 417 -0.94 -34.55 2.57
C ASP A 417 -0.94 -33.07 3.03
N GLY A 418 -1.84 -32.28 2.48
CA GLY A 418 -2.01 -30.87 2.79
C GLY A 418 -0.88 -29.96 2.26
N VAL A 419 -0.12 -30.40 1.26
CA VAL A 419 0.81 -29.56 0.49
C VAL A 419 0.12 -29.16 -0.81
N HIS A 420 0.09 -27.85 -1.08
CA HIS A 420 -0.56 -27.28 -2.26
C HIS A 420 0.40 -27.05 -3.43
N VAL A 421 1.65 -26.74 -3.13
CA VAL A 421 2.67 -26.40 -4.14
C VAL A 421 3.99 -27.06 -3.75
N ILE A 422 4.75 -27.54 -4.73
CA ILE A 422 6.11 -28.08 -4.51
C ILE A 422 7.13 -27.16 -5.18
N VAL A 423 8.19 -26.83 -4.46
CA VAL A 423 9.31 -26.04 -4.98
C VAL A 423 10.59 -26.88 -4.88
N ALA A 424 11.24 -27.07 -6.03
CA ALA A 424 12.61 -27.56 -6.07
C ALA A 424 13.59 -26.37 -6.04
N SER A 425 14.37 -26.26 -4.96
CA SER A 425 15.34 -25.18 -4.84
C SER A 425 16.57 -25.44 -5.68
N GLY A 426 16.91 -24.51 -6.60
CA GLY A 426 18.14 -24.55 -7.40
C GLY A 426 19.31 -23.83 -6.75
N ASP A 427 20.44 -23.83 -7.44
CA ASP A 427 21.66 -23.10 -7.03
C ASP A 427 21.51 -21.58 -7.21
N ASP A 428 20.62 -21.15 -8.09
CA ASP A 428 20.24 -19.74 -8.30
C ASP A 428 19.67 -19.06 -7.04
N ALA A 429 19.15 -19.86 -6.11
CA ALA A 429 18.65 -19.37 -4.82
C ALA A 429 19.78 -18.77 -3.94
N THR A 430 21.03 -19.06 -4.23
CA THR A 430 22.19 -18.58 -3.46
C THR A 430 22.85 -17.34 -4.07
N THR A 431 22.41 -16.90 -5.27
CA THR A 431 22.91 -15.75 -6.04
C THR A 431 22.01 -14.53 -5.91
#